data_eb7cfc21c810043c645d3797888c7725
#
_entry.id   eb7cfc21c810043c645d3797888c7725
#
_cell.length_a   1.000
_cell.length_b   1.000
_cell.length_c   1.000
_cell.angle_alpha   90.00
_cell.angle_beta   90.00
_cell.angle_gamma   90.00
#
_symmetry.space_group_name_H-M   'P 1'
#
loop_
_entity.id
_entity.type
_entity.pdbx_description
1 polymer ?
#
loop_
_entity_poly.entity_id
_entity_poly.type
_entity_poly.pdbx_seq_one_letter_code
_entity_poly.pdbx_strand_id
1 'polypeptide(L)'
;MKKNSQVTGNVGLYFVCYHLSLLGWNAMPTSRNARGIDILAYNGDCTRTISLQVKTLSKRAPVPLGTSIDKLFGDYWVIVNNVENTPGIFVMKPMEIHDRAHRGEKDGKVSYWLQPKSYELDEFRDKWDRIEAP
;
A
#
# COMPACT_ATOMS: atom_id res chain seq x y z
N MET A 1 -4.05 4.87 24.18
CA MET A 1 -3.39 6.08 23.62
C MET A 1 -3.61 6.14 22.12
N LYS A 2 -4.01 7.29 21.63
CA LYS A 2 -4.18 7.47 20.19
C LYS A 2 -2.82 7.73 19.53
N LYS A 3 -2.46 6.90 18.58
CA LYS A 3 -1.23 7.08 17.79
C LYS A 3 -1.44 8.17 16.74
N ASN A 4 -0.40 8.93 16.44
CA ASN A 4 -0.45 9.84 15.31
C ASN A 4 -0.35 9.06 13.98
N SER A 5 -0.69 9.72 12.89
CA SER A 5 -0.77 9.08 11.57
C SER A 5 0.58 8.50 11.10
N GLN A 6 1.68 9.15 11.50
CA GLN A 6 3.01 8.66 11.14
C GLN A 6 3.33 7.34 11.84
N VAL A 7 3.02 7.23 13.13
CA VAL A 7 3.27 5.99 13.89
C VAL A 7 2.39 4.86 13.33
N THR A 8 1.13 5.16 13.05
CA THR A 8 0.24 4.20 12.40
C THR A 8 0.81 3.73 11.05
N GLY A 9 1.28 4.67 10.24
CA GLY A 9 1.92 4.36 8.97
C GLY A 9 3.16 3.48 9.12
N ASN A 10 3.97 3.74 10.14
CA ASN A 10 5.16 2.93 10.43
C ASN A 10 4.80 1.48 10.76
N VAL A 11 3.70 1.26 11.50
CA VAL A 11 3.27 -0.11 11.82
C VAL A 11 3.02 -0.89 10.55
N GLY A 12 2.25 -0.33 9.61
CA GLY A 12 1.98 -0.98 8.33
C GLY A 12 3.23 -1.16 7.48
N LEU A 13 4.08 -0.14 7.44
CA LEU A 13 5.33 -0.17 6.67
C LEU A 13 6.24 -1.32 7.12
N TYR A 14 6.50 -1.41 8.43
CA TYR A 14 7.38 -2.46 8.96
C TYR A 14 6.75 -3.84 8.84
N PHE A 15 5.43 -3.93 8.96
CA PHE A 15 4.71 -5.19 8.74
C PHE A 15 4.91 -5.69 7.31
N VAL A 16 4.80 -4.82 6.33
CA VAL A 16 5.02 -5.20 4.92
C VAL A 16 6.49 -5.58 4.68
N CYS A 17 7.43 -4.85 5.26
CA CYS A 17 8.85 -5.22 5.19
C CYS A 17 9.11 -6.60 5.79
N TYR A 18 8.45 -6.93 6.90
CA TYR A 18 8.54 -8.25 7.52
C TYR A 18 8.09 -9.34 6.54
N HIS A 19 6.93 -9.16 5.91
CA HIS A 19 6.41 -10.15 4.96
C HIS A 19 7.27 -10.28 3.72
N LEU A 20 7.76 -9.17 3.18
CA LEU A 20 8.67 -9.21 2.04
C LEU A 20 9.96 -9.97 2.38
N SER A 21 10.47 -9.79 3.61
CA SER A 21 11.64 -10.50 4.07
C SER A 21 11.39 -12.00 4.17
N LEU A 22 10.22 -12.41 4.62
CA LEU A 22 9.84 -13.83 4.66
C LEU A 22 9.78 -14.42 3.25
N LEU A 23 9.46 -13.63 2.25
CA LEU A 23 9.44 -14.07 0.84
C LEU A 23 10.84 -14.13 0.22
N GLY A 24 11.85 -13.60 0.91
CA GLY A 24 13.23 -13.62 0.43
C GLY A 24 13.72 -12.30 -0.16
N TRP A 25 12.93 -11.24 -0.11
CA TRP A 25 13.33 -9.92 -0.58
C TRP A 25 14.11 -9.17 0.50
N ASN A 26 15.12 -8.42 0.09
CA ASN A 26 15.74 -7.40 0.93
C ASN A 26 14.89 -6.15 0.84
N ALA A 27 14.09 -5.88 1.86
CA ALA A 27 13.16 -4.77 1.87
C ALA A 27 13.78 -3.56 2.57
N MET A 28 13.80 -2.42 1.89
CA MET A 28 14.33 -1.17 2.43
C MET A 28 13.25 -0.11 2.42
N PRO A 29 12.84 0.40 3.60
CA PRO A 29 12.01 1.61 3.64
C PRO A 29 12.77 2.77 2.99
N THR A 30 12.06 3.58 2.20
CA THR A 30 12.64 4.78 1.62
C THR A 30 12.65 5.90 2.65
N SER A 31 13.36 6.98 2.34
CA SER A 31 13.32 8.15 3.20
C SER A 31 11.91 8.76 3.15
N ARG A 32 11.57 9.45 4.23
CA ARG A 32 10.25 10.05 4.45
C ARG A 32 9.76 10.96 3.33
N ASN A 33 10.70 11.56 2.61
CA ASN A 33 10.41 12.49 1.52
C ASN A 33 10.49 11.83 0.15
N ALA A 34 10.71 10.51 0.09
CA ALA A 34 10.69 9.79 -1.17
C ALA A 34 9.25 9.74 -1.69
N ARG A 35 9.04 10.29 -2.87
CA ARG A 35 7.71 10.50 -3.40
C ARG A 35 7.17 9.21 -4.03
N GLY A 36 6.02 8.76 -3.52
CA GLY A 36 5.26 7.69 -4.14
C GLY A 36 5.80 6.29 -3.95
N ILE A 37 6.96 6.11 -3.33
CA ILE A 37 7.54 4.80 -3.07
C ILE A 37 7.91 4.72 -1.60
N ASP A 38 7.32 3.76 -0.89
CA ASP A 38 7.58 3.56 0.54
C ASP A 38 8.65 2.50 0.79
N ILE A 39 8.73 1.49 -0.08
CA ILE A 39 9.68 0.39 0.05
C ILE A 39 10.32 0.11 -1.30
N LEU A 40 11.64 -0.02 -1.30
CA LEU A 40 12.40 -0.66 -2.38
C LEU A 40 12.84 -2.02 -1.87
N ALA A 41 12.62 -3.05 -2.68
CA ALA A 41 13.05 -4.40 -2.35
C ALA A 41 13.87 -4.98 -3.49
N TYR A 42 14.96 -5.66 -3.16
CA TYR A 42 15.83 -6.27 -4.15
C TYR A 42 16.10 -7.71 -3.78
N ASN A 43 16.38 -8.54 -4.78
CA ASN A 43 16.68 -9.96 -4.57
C ASN A 43 18.14 -10.16 -4.13
N GLY A 44 18.48 -11.38 -3.69
CA GLY A 44 19.76 -11.66 -3.06
C GLY A 44 20.99 -11.36 -3.92
N ASP A 45 20.88 -11.49 -5.25
CA ASP A 45 21.99 -11.19 -6.16
C ASP A 45 21.91 -9.79 -6.78
N CYS A 46 20.97 -8.97 -6.33
CA CYS A 46 20.78 -7.58 -6.76
C CYS A 46 20.46 -7.43 -8.25
N THR A 47 19.90 -8.47 -8.88
CA THR A 47 19.53 -8.42 -10.30
C THR A 47 18.15 -7.87 -10.54
N ARG A 48 17.28 -7.89 -9.52
CA ARG A 48 15.90 -7.44 -9.62
C ARG A 48 15.54 -6.54 -8.45
N THR A 49 14.80 -5.49 -8.76
CA THR A 49 14.27 -4.54 -7.76
C THR A 49 12.78 -4.36 -8.00
N ILE A 50 12.01 -4.33 -6.93
CA ILE A 50 10.59 -3.96 -6.97
C ILE A 50 10.35 -2.78 -6.05
N SER A 51 9.32 -2.01 -6.35
CA SER A 51 8.92 -0.84 -5.56
C SER A 51 7.49 -1.01 -5.08
N LEU A 52 7.23 -0.60 -3.84
CA LEU A 52 5.93 -0.74 -3.24
C LEU A 52 5.47 0.55 -2.58
N GLN A 53 4.17 0.78 -2.68
CA GLN A 53 3.46 1.80 -1.91
C GLN A 53 2.69 1.08 -0.81
N VAL A 54 2.74 1.60 0.42
CA VAL A 54 2.00 1.05 1.55
C VAL A 54 0.99 2.09 2.03
N LYS A 55 -0.27 1.68 2.13
CA LYS A 55 -1.34 2.51 2.69
C LYS A 55 -1.86 1.86 3.95
N THR A 56 -1.67 2.53 5.08
CA THR A 56 -2.03 1.99 6.40
C THR A 56 -3.17 2.80 6.99
N LEU A 57 -4.19 2.09 7.45
CA LEU A 57 -5.39 2.67 8.04
C LEU A 57 -5.62 2.07 9.42
N SER A 58 -5.95 2.91 10.40
CA SER A 58 -6.26 2.45 11.75
C SER A 58 -7.56 1.64 11.78
N LYS A 59 -8.47 1.92 10.87
CA LYS A 59 -9.79 1.29 10.76
C LYS A 59 -10.04 0.81 9.33
N ARG A 60 -11.18 0.12 9.14
CA ARG A 60 -11.71 -0.13 7.79
C ARG A 60 -12.23 1.21 7.25
N ALA A 61 -11.56 1.74 6.26
CA ALA A 61 -11.87 3.08 5.74
C ALA A 61 -11.44 3.20 4.27
N PRO A 62 -11.95 4.19 3.55
CA PRO A 62 -11.44 4.50 2.21
C PRO A 62 -9.97 4.90 2.25
N VAL A 63 -9.23 4.47 1.23
CA VAL A 63 -7.82 4.86 1.05
C VAL A 63 -7.77 6.15 0.25
N PRO A 64 -7.15 7.22 0.78
CA PRO A 64 -6.99 8.45 0.00
C PRO A 64 -5.94 8.26 -1.10
N LEU A 65 -6.29 8.67 -2.30
CA LEU A 65 -5.41 8.54 -3.47
C LEU A 65 -4.89 9.90 -3.97
N GLY A 66 -5.34 10.99 -3.35
CA GLY A 66 -4.93 12.33 -3.74
C GLY A 66 -5.82 12.96 -4.79
N THR A 67 -5.29 13.95 -5.49
CA THR A 67 -6.05 14.78 -6.44
C THR A 67 -5.88 14.33 -7.89
N SER A 68 -5.01 13.37 -8.16
CA SER A 68 -4.76 12.84 -9.50
C SER A 68 -4.67 11.33 -9.45
N ILE A 69 -5.26 10.67 -10.44
CA ILE A 69 -5.24 9.23 -10.59
C ILE A 69 -4.21 8.76 -11.63
N ASP A 70 -3.60 9.69 -12.33
CA ASP A 70 -2.71 9.37 -13.46
C ASP A 70 -1.31 8.93 -13.02
N LYS A 71 -0.95 9.16 -11.75
CA LYS A 71 0.39 8.88 -11.23
C LYS A 71 0.31 8.04 -9.96
N LEU A 72 -0.05 6.78 -10.11
CA LEU A 72 0.02 5.81 -9.03
C LEU A 72 1.35 5.08 -9.15
N PHE A 73 2.30 5.44 -8.29
CA PHE A 73 3.67 4.93 -8.35
C PHE A 73 3.78 3.53 -7.74
N GLY A 74 4.81 2.82 -8.16
CA GLY A 74 5.19 1.52 -7.61
C GLY A 74 4.75 0.34 -8.47
N ASP A 75 5.39 -0.80 -8.23
CA ASP A 75 5.03 -2.06 -8.88
C ASP A 75 3.84 -2.70 -8.18
N TYR A 76 3.75 -2.53 -6.86
CA TYR A 76 2.68 -3.08 -6.03
C TYR A 76 2.22 -2.06 -5.01
N TRP A 77 0.96 -2.19 -4.61
CA TRP A 77 0.37 -1.45 -3.50
C TRP A 77 -0.10 -2.44 -2.45
N VAL A 78 0.25 -2.21 -1.20
CA VAL A 78 -0.25 -3.02 -0.08
C VAL A 78 -1.06 -2.12 0.82
N ILE A 79 -2.33 -2.48 1.00
CA ILE A 79 -3.25 -1.77 1.89
C ILE A 79 -3.35 -2.58 3.17
N VAL A 80 -3.13 -1.91 4.31
CA VAL A 80 -3.25 -2.51 5.64
C VAL A 80 -4.30 -1.72 6.40
N ASN A 81 -5.47 -2.31 6.64
CA ASN A 81 -6.51 -1.67 7.45
C ASN A 81 -6.66 -2.35 8.80
N ASN A 82 -7.40 -1.75 9.71
CA ASN A 82 -7.60 -2.23 11.08
C ASN A 82 -6.27 -2.60 11.76
N VAL A 83 -5.25 -1.80 11.52
CA VAL A 83 -3.86 -2.16 11.85
C VAL A 83 -3.63 -2.43 13.34
N GLU A 84 -4.45 -1.86 14.20
CA GLU A 84 -4.30 -2.00 15.66
C GLU A 84 -5.07 -3.19 16.25
N ASN A 85 -5.96 -3.79 15.49
CA ASN A 85 -6.78 -4.91 15.97
C ASN A 85 -6.48 -6.17 15.18
N THR A 86 -7.28 -6.44 14.16
CA THR A 86 -7.10 -7.60 13.28
C THR A 86 -6.79 -7.06 11.90
N PRO A 87 -5.51 -6.88 11.54
CA PRO A 87 -5.16 -6.27 10.27
C PRO A 87 -5.68 -7.05 9.06
N GLY A 88 -6.35 -6.35 8.17
CA GLY A 88 -6.62 -6.85 6.83
C GLY A 88 -5.50 -6.39 5.91
N ILE A 89 -4.99 -7.31 5.10
CA ILE A 89 -3.88 -7.05 4.19
C ILE A 89 -4.33 -7.32 2.77
N PHE A 90 -4.14 -6.36 1.88
CA PHE A 90 -4.61 -6.47 0.50
C PHE A 90 -3.48 -6.09 -0.44
N VAL A 91 -3.09 -7.00 -1.31
CA VAL A 91 -2.00 -6.80 -2.27
C VAL A 91 -2.61 -6.51 -3.63
N MET A 92 -2.31 -5.33 -4.17
CA MET A 92 -2.87 -4.84 -5.42
C MET A 92 -1.78 -4.31 -6.34
N LYS A 93 -2.13 -4.14 -7.60
CA LYS A 93 -1.30 -3.43 -8.57
C LYS A 93 -1.87 -2.03 -8.81
N PRO A 94 -1.04 -1.05 -9.16
CA PRO A 94 -1.51 0.31 -9.41
C PRO A 94 -2.66 0.41 -10.40
N MET A 95 -2.65 -0.40 -11.46
CA MET A 95 -3.72 -0.38 -12.46
C MET A 95 -5.06 -0.85 -11.88
N GLU A 96 -5.03 -1.81 -10.97
CA GLU A 96 -6.24 -2.28 -10.29
C GLU A 96 -6.84 -1.18 -9.40
N ILE A 97 -5.97 -0.41 -8.76
CA ILE A 97 -6.40 0.73 -7.96
C ILE A 97 -6.97 1.84 -8.85
N HIS A 98 -6.28 2.13 -9.94
CA HIS A 98 -6.74 3.10 -10.93
C HIS A 98 -8.15 2.77 -11.42
N ASP A 99 -8.39 1.52 -11.79
CA ASP A 99 -9.67 1.09 -12.36
C ASP A 99 -10.81 1.08 -11.34
N ARG A 100 -10.49 1.02 -10.05
CA ARG A 100 -11.47 0.95 -8.96
C ARG A 100 -11.61 2.27 -8.20
N ALA A 101 -10.85 3.28 -8.56
CA ALA A 101 -10.84 4.54 -7.84
C ALA A 101 -12.20 5.25 -7.97
N HIS A 102 -12.65 5.80 -6.84
CA HIS A 102 -13.84 6.63 -6.79
C HIS A 102 -13.43 8.10 -6.86
N ARG A 103 -14.03 8.84 -7.77
CA ARG A 103 -13.81 10.28 -7.91
C ARG A 103 -14.84 11.03 -7.08
N GLY A 104 -14.37 11.85 -6.17
CA GLY A 104 -15.21 12.78 -5.40
C GLY A 104 -14.94 14.21 -5.81
N GLU A 105 -15.93 15.06 -5.65
CA GLU A 105 -15.78 16.49 -5.89
C GLU A 105 -16.52 17.26 -4.81
N LYS A 106 -15.83 18.23 -4.19
CA LYS A 106 -16.40 19.08 -3.16
C LYS A 106 -15.85 20.50 -3.32
N ASP A 107 -16.74 21.48 -3.47
CA ASP A 107 -16.36 22.89 -3.63
C ASP A 107 -15.37 23.10 -4.79
N GLY A 108 -15.59 22.42 -5.90
CA GLY A 108 -14.73 22.50 -7.09
C GLY A 108 -13.42 21.74 -6.97
N LYS A 109 -13.16 21.06 -5.84
CA LYS A 109 -11.95 20.28 -5.63
C LYS A 109 -12.22 18.81 -5.86
N VAL A 110 -11.39 18.19 -6.69
CA VAL A 110 -11.48 16.77 -7.02
C VAL A 110 -10.55 15.98 -6.11
N SER A 111 -11.02 14.87 -5.60
CA SER A 111 -10.21 13.90 -4.85
C SER A 111 -10.59 12.49 -5.27
N TYR A 112 -9.65 11.58 -5.13
CA TYR A 112 -9.84 10.17 -5.46
C TYR A 112 -9.68 9.32 -4.22
N TRP A 113 -10.50 8.28 -4.13
CA TRP A 113 -10.55 7.38 -2.98
C TRP A 113 -10.72 5.95 -3.46
N LEU A 114 -10.10 5.01 -2.73
CA LEU A 114 -10.36 3.60 -2.95
C LEU A 114 -11.24 3.11 -1.80
N GLN A 115 -12.49 2.78 -2.13
CA GLN A 115 -13.49 2.38 -1.13
C GLN A 115 -13.21 0.97 -0.62
N PRO A 116 -13.55 0.67 0.66
CA PRO A 116 -13.35 -0.69 1.21
C PRO A 116 -13.98 -1.79 0.34
N LYS A 117 -15.17 -1.59 -0.18
CA LYS A 117 -15.81 -2.57 -1.07
C LYS A 117 -15.02 -2.86 -2.34
N SER A 118 -14.07 -1.98 -2.69
CA SER A 118 -13.25 -2.13 -3.88
C SER A 118 -11.90 -2.77 -3.61
N TYR A 119 -11.44 -2.81 -2.37
CA TYR A 119 -10.16 -3.45 -2.03
C TYR A 119 -10.31 -4.63 -1.07
N GLU A 120 -11.33 -4.66 -0.20
CA GLU A 120 -11.55 -5.79 0.72
C GLU A 120 -12.16 -6.98 -0.02
N LEU A 121 -11.39 -7.54 -0.93
CA LEU A 121 -11.82 -8.66 -1.78
C LEU A 121 -10.88 -9.83 -1.59
N ASP A 122 -11.42 -11.05 -1.68
CA ASP A 122 -10.64 -12.27 -1.50
C ASP A 122 -9.51 -12.40 -2.52
N GLU A 123 -9.66 -11.81 -3.71
CA GLU A 123 -8.62 -11.82 -4.73
C GLU A 123 -7.38 -11.03 -4.33
N PHE A 124 -7.48 -10.14 -3.34
CA PHE A 124 -6.36 -9.32 -2.86
C PHE A 124 -5.93 -9.68 -1.45
N ARG A 125 -6.83 -10.27 -0.64
CA ARG A 125 -6.60 -10.52 0.79
C ARG A 125 -5.49 -11.54 0.99
N ASP A 126 -4.45 -11.12 1.69
CA ASP A 126 -3.29 -11.96 2.03
C ASP A 126 -2.65 -12.62 0.80
N LYS A 127 -2.79 -12.00 -0.35
CA LYS A 127 -2.28 -12.54 -1.63
C LYS A 127 -0.84 -12.11 -1.88
N TRP A 128 0.04 -12.43 -0.96
CA TRP A 128 1.47 -12.14 -1.08
C TRP A 128 2.10 -12.83 -2.30
N ASP A 129 1.50 -13.94 -2.73
CA ASP A 129 1.92 -14.65 -3.95
C ASP A 129 1.68 -13.87 -5.23
N ARG A 130 0.95 -12.76 -5.17
CA ARG A 130 0.81 -11.83 -6.31
C ARG A 130 2.09 -11.03 -6.55
N ILE A 131 2.92 -10.90 -5.50
CA ILE A 131 4.23 -10.28 -5.64
C ILE A 131 5.17 -11.34 -6.22
N GLU A 132 5.88 -10.96 -7.29
CA GLU A 132 6.79 -11.89 -7.96
C GLU A 132 7.85 -12.43 -7.00
N ALA A 133 8.33 -13.65 -7.26
CA ALA A 133 9.39 -14.26 -6.47
C ALA A 133 10.72 -13.52 -6.70
N PRO A 134 11.55 -13.36 -5.66
CA PRO A 134 12.84 -12.68 -5.79
C PRO A 134 13.87 -13.42 -6.62
#